data_4996f71ff8e687e8419d7490c50da7b2
#
_entry.id   4996f71ff8e687e8419d7490c50da7b2
#
_cell.length_a   1.000
_cell.length_b   1.000
_cell.length_c   1.000
_cell.angle_alpha   90.00
_cell.angle_beta   90.00
_cell.angle_gamma   90.00
#
_symmetry.space_group_name_H-M   'P 1'
#
loop_
_entity.id
_entity.type
_entity.pdbx_description
1 polymer ?
#
loop_
_entity_poly.entity_id
_entity_poly.type
_entity_poly.pdbx_seq_one_letter_code
_entity_poly.pdbx_strand_id
1 'polypeptide(L)'
;GASIGAFSVGKNVIQSELGFSYRHFNHNGYNNSTFDGVIGFLAIRWGFVSERLELILDSKYLKGSLNSKLYSIEQKTVRQGFLGNFIGFKYLLYDPFRKEKETNVYNWKANNGFKLRDMVPAISLTLGSNISFEKNNPFPYNNVFGNIYRPIFFQNLGIKPDEEPFFHFGGTLATQSHFLGTWVFVTNFNYNRYLSKYPEMSYILTLTHTINSYWSVYVENQA
;
A
#
# COMPACT_ATOMS: atom_id res chain seq x y z
N GLY A 1 -2.32 0.54 8.89
CA GLY A 1 -2.66 1.56 7.91
C GLY A 1 -2.09 1.24 6.55
N ALA A 2 -2.57 1.91 5.52
CA ALA A 2 -2.10 1.74 4.15
C ALA A 2 -0.85 2.57 3.85
N SER A 3 -0.52 3.53 4.70
CA SER A 3 0.66 4.37 4.50
C SER A 3 1.95 3.58 4.63
N ILE A 4 2.89 3.87 3.74
CA ILE A 4 4.25 3.33 3.78
C ILE A 4 5.13 4.36 4.49
N GLY A 5 5.81 3.93 5.56
CA GLY A 5 6.76 4.78 6.27
C GLY A 5 7.96 5.18 5.40
N ALA A 6 8.59 6.30 5.70
CA ALA A 6 9.75 6.76 4.95
C ALA A 6 11.01 5.90 5.19
N PHE A 7 11.13 5.31 6.37
CA PHE A 7 12.32 4.52 6.72
C PHE A 7 12.34 3.16 6.03
N SER A 8 13.54 2.69 5.70
CA SER A 8 13.77 1.32 5.21
C SER A 8 13.91 0.34 6.37
N VAL A 9 13.77 -0.96 6.08
CA VAL A 9 13.84 -2.03 7.09
C VAL A 9 15.24 -2.22 7.72
N GLY A 10 16.24 -1.51 7.22
CA GLY A 10 17.62 -1.65 7.68
C GLY A 10 18.44 -2.67 6.87
N LYS A 11 19.76 -2.57 6.98
CA LYS A 11 20.68 -3.43 6.24
C LYS A 11 20.61 -4.87 6.74
N ASN A 12 20.59 -5.83 5.80
CA ASN A 12 20.50 -7.27 6.06
C ASN A 12 19.23 -7.74 6.80
N VAL A 13 18.18 -6.92 6.79
CA VAL A 13 16.88 -7.28 7.36
C VAL A 13 15.92 -7.66 6.23
N ILE A 14 15.24 -8.78 6.43
CA ILE A 14 14.12 -9.21 5.58
C ILE A 14 12.87 -9.19 6.45
N GLN A 15 11.88 -8.43 6.01
CA GLN A 15 10.54 -8.41 6.59
C GLN A 15 9.58 -9.04 5.60
N SER A 16 8.77 -9.99 6.05
CA SER A 16 7.70 -10.59 5.23
C SER A 16 6.36 -10.44 5.94
N GLU A 17 5.35 -10.10 5.16
CA GLU A 17 3.97 -9.99 5.61
C GLU A 17 3.10 -10.88 4.73
N LEU A 18 2.30 -11.74 5.35
CA LEU A 18 1.34 -12.61 4.69
C LEU A 18 -0.05 -12.32 5.26
N GLY A 19 -1.04 -12.23 4.39
CA GLY A 19 -2.39 -12.04 4.84
C GLY A 19 -3.41 -12.58 3.86
N PHE A 20 -4.65 -12.70 4.35
CA PHE A 20 -5.79 -13.19 3.58
C PHE A 20 -7.00 -12.29 3.82
N SER A 21 -7.76 -12.06 2.76
CA SER A 21 -8.99 -11.29 2.80
C SER A 21 -10.10 -12.07 2.10
N TYR A 22 -11.16 -12.39 2.83
CA TYR A 22 -12.37 -12.94 2.23
C TYR A 22 -13.22 -11.83 1.63
N ARG A 23 -13.74 -12.05 0.44
CA ARG A 23 -14.59 -11.12 -0.30
C ARG A 23 -15.89 -11.80 -0.71
N HIS A 24 -16.99 -11.17 -0.31
CA HIS A 24 -18.32 -11.56 -0.70
C HIS A 24 -19.03 -10.35 -1.32
N PHE A 25 -19.53 -10.51 -2.55
CA PHE A 25 -20.24 -9.47 -3.28
C PHE A 25 -21.52 -10.03 -3.85
N ASN A 26 -22.62 -9.32 -3.62
CA ASN A 26 -23.91 -9.56 -4.26
C ASN A 26 -24.22 -8.42 -5.21
N HIS A 27 -24.50 -8.75 -6.45
CA HIS A 27 -24.91 -7.80 -7.47
C HIS A 27 -26.32 -8.16 -7.96
N ASN A 28 -27.28 -7.34 -7.62
CA ASN A 28 -28.71 -7.52 -7.95
C ASN A 28 -29.08 -6.86 -9.28
N GLY A 29 -28.14 -6.73 -10.21
CA GLY A 29 -28.37 -6.20 -11.55
C GLY A 29 -28.89 -7.24 -12.53
N TYR A 30 -28.73 -6.97 -13.83
CA TYR A 30 -29.23 -7.77 -14.92
C TYR A 30 -28.94 -9.29 -14.81
N ASN A 31 -27.80 -9.65 -14.22
CA ASN A 31 -27.35 -11.05 -14.13
C ASN A 31 -27.37 -11.63 -12.72
N ASN A 32 -28.03 -11.02 -11.75
CA ASN A 32 -28.07 -11.47 -10.35
C ASN A 32 -26.87 -12.36 -10.00
N SER A 33 -25.73 -11.73 -9.77
CA SER A 33 -24.48 -12.47 -9.59
C SER A 33 -23.95 -12.34 -8.17
N THR A 34 -23.41 -13.44 -7.65
CA THR A 34 -22.75 -13.49 -6.35
C THR A 34 -21.31 -13.96 -6.55
N PHE A 35 -20.38 -13.23 -5.98
CA PHE A 35 -18.98 -13.60 -5.98
C PHE A 35 -18.51 -13.89 -4.55
N ASP A 36 -17.88 -15.04 -4.39
CA ASP A 36 -17.23 -15.49 -3.16
C ASP A 36 -15.77 -15.81 -3.45
N GLY A 37 -14.86 -15.13 -2.77
CA GLY A 37 -13.45 -15.34 -3.02
C GLY A 37 -12.53 -14.97 -1.86
N VAL A 38 -11.34 -15.53 -1.91
CA VAL A 38 -10.24 -15.23 -1.00
C VAL A 38 -9.11 -14.59 -1.78
N ILE A 39 -8.60 -13.48 -1.26
CA ILE A 39 -7.39 -12.82 -1.77
C ILE A 39 -6.29 -13.08 -0.75
N GLY A 40 -5.24 -13.79 -1.17
CA GLY A 40 -3.98 -13.88 -0.46
C GLY A 40 -3.04 -12.77 -0.90
N PHE A 41 -2.30 -12.20 0.03
CA PHE A 41 -1.22 -11.26 -0.29
C PHE A 41 0.07 -11.63 0.42
N LEU A 42 1.18 -11.39 -0.26
CA LEU A 42 2.53 -11.56 0.24
C LEU A 42 3.30 -10.28 -0.06
N ALA A 43 3.83 -9.64 0.99
CA ALA A 43 4.74 -8.51 0.86
C ALA A 43 6.10 -8.88 1.45
N ILE A 44 7.16 -8.60 0.72
CA ILE A 44 8.54 -8.81 1.17
C ILE A 44 9.29 -7.50 1.03
N ARG A 45 10.00 -7.12 2.08
CA ARG A 45 10.92 -5.98 2.12
C ARG A 45 12.29 -6.47 2.51
N TRP A 46 13.28 -6.12 1.73
CA TRP A 46 14.65 -6.56 1.95
C TRP A 46 15.65 -5.39 1.86
N GLY A 47 16.29 -5.08 2.98
CA GLY A 47 17.40 -4.14 3.04
C GLY A 47 18.73 -4.86 2.80
N PHE A 48 19.28 -4.80 1.58
CA PHE A 48 20.39 -5.68 1.19
C PHE A 48 21.75 -4.98 1.06
N VAL A 49 21.82 -3.75 0.61
CA VAL A 49 23.10 -3.04 0.34
C VAL A 49 23.41 -2.01 1.41
N SER A 50 22.41 -1.23 1.79
CA SER A 50 22.59 -0.13 2.74
C SER A 50 21.32 0.04 3.60
N GLU A 51 21.50 0.75 4.72
CA GLU A 51 20.36 1.13 5.59
C GLU A 51 19.34 2.04 4.91
N ARG A 52 19.65 2.57 3.74
CA ARG A 52 18.82 3.50 2.99
C ARG A 52 18.08 2.86 1.81
N LEU A 53 18.52 1.68 1.39
CA LEU A 53 17.99 1.03 0.19
C LEU A 53 17.27 -0.27 0.56
N GLU A 54 16.04 -0.38 0.09
CA GLU A 54 15.14 -1.51 0.32
C GLU A 54 14.58 -1.99 -1.01
N LEU A 55 14.60 -3.31 -1.22
CA LEU A 55 13.85 -3.98 -2.27
C LEU A 55 12.45 -4.31 -1.74
N ILE A 56 11.43 -4.04 -2.53
CA ILE A 56 10.03 -4.31 -2.22
C ILE A 56 9.48 -5.28 -3.26
N LEU A 57 8.85 -6.34 -2.78
CA LEU A 57 8.12 -7.31 -3.58
C LEU A 57 6.73 -7.46 -2.99
N ASP A 58 5.69 -7.17 -3.77
CA ASP A 58 4.29 -7.36 -3.39
C ASP A 58 3.61 -8.25 -4.40
N SER A 59 2.88 -9.25 -3.94
CA SER A 59 2.10 -10.14 -4.79
C SER A 59 0.72 -10.40 -4.20
N LYS A 60 -0.29 -10.43 -5.05
CA LYS A 60 -1.68 -10.67 -4.67
C LYS A 60 -2.30 -11.70 -5.59
N TYR A 61 -2.91 -12.72 -4.99
CA TYR A 61 -3.55 -13.80 -5.71
C TYR A 61 -5.00 -13.97 -5.26
N LEU A 62 -5.91 -13.99 -6.21
CA LEU A 62 -7.34 -14.22 -6.00
C LEU A 62 -7.70 -15.66 -6.36
N LYS A 63 -8.52 -16.29 -5.53
CA LYS A 63 -9.25 -17.51 -5.87
C LYS A 63 -10.68 -17.40 -5.36
N GLY A 64 -11.65 -17.55 -6.27
CA GLY A 64 -13.05 -17.44 -5.92
C GLY A 64 -13.97 -18.07 -6.94
N SER A 65 -15.26 -18.00 -6.67
CA SER A 65 -16.33 -18.46 -7.56
C SER A 65 -17.34 -17.35 -7.80
N LEU A 66 -17.66 -17.16 -9.07
CA LEU A 66 -18.74 -16.29 -9.52
C LEU A 66 -19.96 -17.18 -9.86
N ASN A 67 -21.04 -16.98 -9.14
CA ASN A 67 -22.33 -17.56 -9.45
C ASN A 67 -23.18 -16.48 -10.13
N SER A 68 -23.61 -16.73 -11.35
CA SER A 68 -24.49 -15.82 -12.10
C SER A 68 -25.77 -16.54 -12.49
N LYS A 69 -26.88 -15.84 -12.41
CA LYS A 69 -28.20 -16.36 -12.79
C LYS A 69 -28.74 -15.52 -13.94
N LEU A 70 -28.64 -16.05 -15.15
CA LEU A 70 -29.17 -15.45 -16.34
C LEU A 70 -30.39 -16.25 -16.82
N TYR A 71 -31.57 -15.63 -16.92
CA TYR A 71 -32.81 -16.28 -17.42
C TYR A 71 -33.07 -17.68 -16.83
N SER A 72 -32.95 -17.83 -15.51
CA SER A 72 -33.15 -19.11 -14.79
C SER A 72 -32.03 -20.15 -14.98
N ILE A 73 -30.99 -19.87 -15.72
CA ILE A 73 -29.81 -20.73 -15.84
C ILE A 73 -28.76 -20.26 -14.82
N GLU A 74 -28.44 -21.13 -13.89
CA GLU A 74 -27.36 -20.88 -12.92
C GLU A 74 -26.02 -21.32 -13.52
N GLN A 75 -25.08 -20.38 -13.64
CA GLN A 75 -23.73 -20.65 -14.10
C GLN A 75 -22.73 -20.34 -13.00
N LYS A 76 -21.95 -21.35 -12.62
CA LYS A 76 -20.84 -21.20 -11.68
C LYS A 76 -19.53 -21.16 -12.45
N THR A 77 -18.79 -20.06 -12.29
CA THR A 77 -17.48 -19.87 -12.93
C THR A 77 -16.40 -19.70 -11.87
N VAL A 78 -15.34 -20.49 -11.94
CA VAL A 78 -14.17 -20.30 -11.06
C VAL A 78 -13.34 -19.16 -11.60
N ARG A 79 -12.97 -18.23 -10.74
CA ARG A 79 -12.09 -17.10 -11.00
C ARG A 79 -10.84 -17.23 -10.14
N GLN A 80 -9.69 -17.24 -10.79
CA GLN A 80 -8.41 -17.32 -10.10
C GLN A 80 -7.32 -16.64 -10.92
N GLY A 81 -6.34 -16.07 -10.24
CA GLY A 81 -5.19 -15.44 -10.89
C GLY A 81 -4.56 -14.34 -10.04
N PHE A 82 -3.47 -13.81 -10.55
CA PHE A 82 -2.78 -12.69 -9.93
C PHE A 82 -3.51 -11.38 -10.18
N LEU A 83 -3.75 -10.62 -9.10
CA LEU A 83 -4.35 -9.28 -9.18
C LEU A 83 -3.31 -8.20 -9.40
N GLY A 84 -2.09 -8.44 -8.97
CA GLY A 84 -0.97 -7.54 -9.14
C GLY A 84 0.30 -8.12 -8.53
N ASN A 85 1.43 -7.79 -9.14
CA ASN A 85 2.75 -8.15 -8.65
C ASN A 85 3.65 -6.93 -8.82
N PHE A 86 4.02 -6.32 -7.72
CA PHE A 86 4.87 -5.15 -7.72
C PHE A 86 6.30 -5.53 -7.33
N ILE A 87 7.26 -5.04 -8.09
CA ILE A 87 8.68 -5.07 -7.75
C ILE A 87 9.21 -3.65 -7.80
N GLY A 88 9.88 -3.22 -6.76
CA GLY A 88 10.40 -1.86 -6.68
C GLY A 88 11.53 -1.71 -5.68
N PHE A 89 12.16 -0.55 -5.76
CA PHE A 89 13.20 -0.12 -4.85
C PHE A 89 12.74 1.14 -4.13
N LYS A 90 12.96 1.17 -2.83
CA LYS A 90 12.75 2.35 -2.01
C LYS A 90 14.09 2.87 -1.53
N TYR A 91 14.31 4.15 -1.68
CA TYR A 91 15.52 4.82 -1.24
C TYR A 91 15.18 5.97 -0.29
N LEU A 92 15.81 5.96 0.90
CA LEU A 92 15.71 7.02 1.89
C LEU A 92 16.59 8.20 1.45
N LEU A 93 15.96 9.24 0.89
CA LEU A 93 16.63 10.43 0.36
C LEU A 93 17.18 11.30 1.49
N TYR A 94 16.35 11.55 2.49
CA TYR A 94 16.68 12.44 3.60
C TYR A 94 16.22 11.85 4.94
N ASP A 95 17.11 11.89 5.93
CA ASP A 95 16.87 11.44 7.29
C ASP A 95 17.30 12.51 8.29
N PRO A 96 16.35 13.26 8.90
CA PRO A 96 16.66 14.29 9.87
C PRO A 96 17.09 13.72 11.23
N PHE A 97 16.84 12.43 11.48
CA PHE A 97 17.12 11.77 12.75
C PHE A 97 18.49 11.08 12.79
N ARG A 98 19.23 11.08 11.68
CA ARG A 98 20.54 10.44 11.57
C ARG A 98 21.59 11.01 12.51
N LYS A 99 21.50 12.31 12.83
CA LYS A 99 22.36 12.94 13.83
C LYS A 99 21.70 12.78 15.19
N GLU A 100 22.40 12.09 16.09
CA GLU A 100 21.95 11.97 17.48
C GLU A 100 21.66 13.37 18.05
N LYS A 101 20.55 13.47 18.76
CA LYS A 101 20.13 14.69 19.41
C LYS A 101 20.95 14.80 20.68
N GLU A 102 21.86 15.80 20.75
CA GLU A 102 22.53 16.08 22.02
C GLU A 102 21.48 16.38 23.11
N THR A 103 21.42 15.53 24.13
CA THR A 103 20.51 15.69 25.22
C THR A 103 21.02 16.79 26.18
N ASN A 104 20.18 17.78 26.40
CA ASN A 104 20.50 18.79 27.41
C ASN A 104 20.31 18.21 28.82
N VAL A 105 21.42 17.90 29.49
CA VAL A 105 21.43 17.24 30.80
C VAL A 105 20.79 18.11 31.88
N TYR A 106 20.73 19.43 31.67
CA TYR A 106 20.26 20.40 32.68
C TYR A 106 18.79 20.80 32.56
N ASN A 107 18.15 20.50 31.45
CA ASN A 107 16.78 20.95 31.19
C ASN A 107 15.91 19.90 30.49
N TRP A 108 15.07 19.24 31.28
CA TRP A 108 14.15 18.22 30.79
C TRP A 108 13.14 18.75 29.73
N LYS A 109 12.61 19.99 29.97
CA LYS A 109 11.69 20.64 29.00
C LYS A 109 12.35 20.93 27.64
N ALA A 110 13.65 21.23 27.65
CA ALA A 110 14.40 21.46 26.40
C ALA A 110 14.52 20.18 25.55
N ASN A 111 14.48 19.00 26.18
CA ASN A 111 14.56 17.73 25.49
C ASN A 111 13.19 17.25 24.98
N ASN A 112 12.10 17.52 25.74
CA ASN A 112 10.77 16.99 25.48
C ASN A 112 9.74 18.02 24.95
N GLY A 113 10.15 19.29 24.81
CA GLY A 113 9.31 20.34 24.22
C GLY A 113 9.18 20.20 22.71
N PHE A 114 8.08 20.70 22.16
CA PHE A 114 7.88 20.82 20.72
C PHE A 114 8.96 21.70 20.08
N LYS A 115 9.63 21.22 19.05
CA LYS A 115 10.61 21.95 18.27
C LYS A 115 10.21 21.91 16.79
N LEU A 116 10.25 23.03 16.10
CA LEU A 116 9.98 23.11 14.66
C LEU A 116 10.89 22.16 13.84
N ARG A 117 12.10 21.88 14.33
CA ARG A 117 13.01 20.92 13.71
C ARG A 117 12.45 19.49 13.73
N ASP A 118 11.64 19.13 14.72
CA ASP A 118 11.07 17.80 14.84
C ASP A 118 9.94 17.57 13.77
N MET A 119 9.45 18.66 13.15
CA MET A 119 8.52 18.59 12.01
C MET A 119 9.20 18.31 10.66
N VAL A 120 10.54 18.47 10.58
CA VAL A 120 11.24 18.18 9.33
C VAL A 120 11.12 16.69 9.03
N PRO A 121 10.49 16.30 7.91
CA PRO A 121 10.23 14.90 7.63
C PRO A 121 11.48 14.15 7.13
N ALA A 122 11.55 12.87 7.45
CA ALA A 122 12.30 11.93 6.64
C ALA A 122 11.61 11.78 5.29
N ILE A 123 12.37 11.65 4.21
CA ILE A 123 11.83 11.59 2.84
C ILE A 123 12.38 10.35 2.15
N SER A 124 11.51 9.55 1.57
CA SER A 124 11.92 8.42 0.73
C SER A 124 11.17 8.39 -0.60
N LEU A 125 11.80 7.83 -1.60
CA LEU A 125 11.24 7.61 -2.92
C LEU A 125 11.23 6.12 -3.21
N THR A 126 10.06 5.58 -3.54
CA THR A 126 9.87 4.23 -4.05
C THR A 126 9.61 4.32 -5.54
N LEU A 127 10.34 3.56 -6.33
CA LEU A 127 10.12 3.40 -7.77
C LEU A 127 10.02 1.92 -8.09
N GLY A 128 9.08 1.56 -8.94
CA GLY A 128 8.90 0.16 -9.29
C GLY A 128 7.96 -0.04 -10.46
N SER A 129 7.71 -1.30 -10.74
CA SER A 129 6.79 -1.72 -11.79
C SER A 129 5.83 -2.78 -11.29
N ASN A 130 4.59 -2.67 -11.66
CA ASN A 130 3.64 -3.76 -11.58
C ASN A 130 3.78 -4.64 -12.81
N ILE A 131 3.75 -5.95 -12.58
CA ILE A 131 3.83 -6.98 -13.62
C ILE A 131 2.48 -7.68 -13.68
N SER A 132 1.83 -7.61 -14.82
CA SER A 132 0.53 -8.24 -15.06
C SER A 132 0.72 -9.57 -15.77
N PHE A 133 0.65 -10.69 -15.04
CA PHE A 133 0.76 -12.03 -15.64
C PHE A 133 -0.52 -12.50 -16.32
N GLU A 134 -1.66 -11.94 -15.95
CA GLU A 134 -2.97 -12.34 -16.46
C GLU A 134 -3.43 -11.38 -17.55
N LYS A 135 -3.94 -11.93 -18.67
CA LYS A 135 -4.55 -11.12 -19.74
C LYS A 135 -5.88 -10.52 -19.29
N ASN A 136 -6.65 -11.29 -18.54
CA ASN A 136 -7.96 -10.86 -18.03
C ASN A 136 -7.91 -10.70 -16.54
N ASN A 137 -8.58 -9.67 -16.02
CA ASN A 137 -8.68 -9.49 -14.58
C ASN A 137 -9.49 -10.64 -13.96
N PRO A 138 -8.93 -11.38 -12.99
CA PRO A 138 -9.66 -12.43 -12.32
C PRO A 138 -10.83 -11.92 -11.47
N PHE A 139 -10.80 -10.64 -11.07
CA PHE A 139 -11.91 -10.03 -10.33
C PHE A 139 -13.06 -9.68 -11.28
N PRO A 140 -14.31 -10.17 -11.01
CA PRO A 140 -15.39 -10.12 -12.01
C PRO A 140 -16.06 -8.75 -12.19
N TYR A 141 -15.88 -7.81 -11.28
CA TYR A 141 -16.64 -6.53 -11.23
C TYR A 141 -15.77 -5.31 -11.55
N ASN A 142 -15.08 -5.33 -12.68
CA ASN A 142 -14.09 -4.32 -13.02
C ASN A 142 -14.61 -2.90 -13.15
N ASN A 143 -15.74 -2.73 -13.81
CA ASN A 143 -16.16 -1.41 -14.29
C ASN A 143 -17.03 -0.63 -13.30
N VAL A 144 -17.74 -1.33 -12.41
CA VAL A 144 -18.73 -0.72 -11.52
C VAL A 144 -18.15 -0.41 -10.14
N PHE A 145 -17.28 -1.27 -9.63
CA PHE A 145 -16.81 -1.20 -8.25
C PHE A 145 -15.33 -0.82 -8.10
N GLY A 146 -14.66 -0.60 -9.20
CA GLY A 146 -13.23 -0.38 -9.20
C GLY A 146 -12.74 0.78 -8.36
N ASN A 147 -13.49 1.85 -8.33
CA ASN A 147 -13.11 3.05 -7.58
C ASN A 147 -13.61 3.02 -6.12
N ILE A 148 -14.73 2.33 -5.87
CA ILE A 148 -15.36 2.29 -4.54
C ILE A 148 -14.72 1.25 -3.64
N TYR A 149 -14.20 0.15 -4.22
CA TYR A 149 -13.66 -0.99 -3.48
C TYR A 149 -12.14 -1.14 -3.63
N ARG A 150 -11.42 -0.05 -3.88
CA ARG A 150 -9.98 -0.06 -3.67
C ARG A 150 -9.72 -0.10 -2.17
N PRO A 151 -9.51 -1.28 -1.58
CA PRO A 151 -9.06 -1.30 -0.20
C PRO A 151 -7.72 -0.59 -0.19
N ILE A 152 -7.53 0.23 0.78
CA ILE A 152 -6.37 1.01 1.08
C ILE A 152 -5.07 0.21 0.98
N PHE A 153 -5.09 -1.02 1.48
CA PHE A 153 -3.99 -1.98 1.40
C PHE A 153 -3.73 -2.54 -0.02
N PHE A 154 -4.60 -2.25 -0.95
CA PHE A 154 -4.59 -2.82 -2.28
C PHE A 154 -4.72 -1.72 -3.33
N GLN A 155 -3.99 -0.62 -3.16
CA GLN A 155 -3.93 0.47 -4.13
C GLN A 155 -3.66 -0.01 -5.56
N ASN A 156 -3.13 -1.22 -5.67
CA ASN A 156 -2.84 -1.91 -6.91
C ASN A 156 -3.69 -3.17 -7.10
N LEU A 157 -4.86 -3.28 -6.49
CA LEU A 157 -5.91 -4.11 -7.07
C LEU A 157 -6.26 -3.47 -8.43
N GLY A 158 -5.26 -3.50 -9.31
CA GLY A 158 -5.41 -3.02 -10.65
C GLY A 158 -6.60 -3.69 -11.26
N ILE A 159 -7.68 -2.96 -11.28
CA ILE A 159 -8.68 -3.20 -12.27
C ILE A 159 -7.94 -2.92 -13.55
N LYS A 160 -7.49 -4.00 -14.12
CA LYS A 160 -6.80 -3.98 -15.38
C LYS A 160 -7.82 -3.53 -16.41
N PRO A 161 -7.72 -2.33 -16.99
CA PRO A 161 -8.42 -2.06 -18.23
C PRO A 161 -7.99 -3.13 -19.23
N ASP A 162 -8.88 -3.53 -20.13
CA ASP A 162 -8.65 -4.61 -21.10
C ASP A 162 -7.42 -4.39 -22.02
N GLU A 163 -6.77 -3.25 -21.95
CA GLU A 163 -5.63 -2.83 -22.79
C GLU A 163 -4.36 -2.48 -21.98
N GLU A 164 -4.16 -3.01 -20.78
CA GLU A 164 -2.95 -2.67 -20.02
C GLU A 164 -1.70 -3.37 -20.52
N PRO A 165 -0.56 -2.64 -20.61
CA PRO A 165 0.72 -3.26 -20.92
C PRO A 165 1.15 -4.23 -19.81
N PHE A 166 1.97 -5.21 -20.18
CA PHE A 166 2.53 -6.20 -19.24
C PHE A 166 3.26 -5.55 -18.06
N PHE A 167 3.93 -4.43 -18.31
CA PHE A 167 4.58 -3.62 -17.28
C PHE A 167 3.91 -2.25 -17.17
N HIS A 168 3.65 -1.80 -15.96
CA HIS A 168 3.30 -0.41 -15.70
C HIS A 168 4.09 0.13 -14.50
N PHE A 169 4.74 1.24 -14.72
CA PHE A 169 5.60 1.86 -13.74
C PHE A 169 4.82 2.73 -12.77
N GLY A 170 5.29 2.79 -11.55
CA GLY A 170 4.75 3.66 -10.52
C GLY A 170 5.82 4.10 -9.54
N GLY A 171 5.47 5.14 -8.79
CA GLY A 171 6.33 5.66 -7.74
C GLY A 171 5.53 6.20 -6.57
N THR A 172 6.16 6.17 -5.39
CA THR A 172 5.62 6.74 -4.16
C THR A 172 6.66 7.63 -3.52
N LEU A 173 6.32 8.89 -3.29
CA LEU A 173 7.06 9.77 -2.43
C LEU A 173 6.47 9.67 -1.02
N ALA A 174 7.22 9.14 -0.07
CA ALA A 174 6.80 9.02 1.31
C ALA A 174 7.56 10.02 2.20
N THR A 175 6.82 10.70 3.07
CA THR A 175 7.41 11.56 4.09
C THR A 175 6.95 11.10 5.48
N GLN A 176 7.81 11.25 6.49
CA GLN A 176 7.50 10.84 7.85
C GLN A 176 8.12 11.80 8.86
N SER A 177 7.27 12.44 9.66
CA SER A 177 7.67 13.33 10.75
C SER A 177 7.35 12.72 12.11
N HIS A 178 8.23 12.93 13.07
CA HIS A 178 8.04 12.50 14.46
C HIS A 178 8.05 13.72 15.37
N PHE A 179 7.00 13.92 16.16
CA PHE A 179 6.88 15.06 17.05
C PHE A 179 6.28 14.67 18.41
N LEU A 180 6.61 15.45 19.43
CA LEU A 180 6.20 15.20 20.81
C LEU A 180 6.51 13.79 21.34
N GLY A 181 7.46 13.07 20.75
CA GLY A 181 7.88 11.73 21.15
C GLY A 181 6.89 10.59 20.88
N THR A 182 5.60 10.89 20.72
CA THR A 182 4.51 9.90 20.60
C THR A 182 3.69 10.03 19.32
N TRP A 183 3.87 11.11 18.57
CA TRP A 183 3.12 11.38 17.36
C TRP A 183 3.96 11.11 16.10
N VAL A 184 3.39 10.44 15.15
CA VAL A 184 3.99 10.16 13.84
C VAL A 184 3.02 10.59 12.74
N PHE A 185 3.48 11.45 11.86
CA PHE A 185 2.72 11.87 10.68
C PHE A 185 3.40 11.36 9.43
N VAL A 186 2.67 10.57 8.64
CA VAL A 186 3.14 9.98 7.39
C VAL A 186 2.30 10.52 6.25
N THR A 187 2.96 10.93 5.17
CA THR A 187 2.29 11.24 3.90
C THR A 187 2.86 10.40 2.78
N ASN A 188 2.00 9.88 1.93
CA ASN A 188 2.39 9.22 0.70
C ASN A 188 1.72 9.91 -0.48
N PHE A 189 2.51 10.27 -1.48
CA PHE A 189 2.05 10.71 -2.79
C PHE A 189 2.39 9.62 -3.79
N ASN A 190 1.37 9.02 -4.39
CA ASN A 190 1.52 7.93 -5.32
C ASN A 190 1.21 8.41 -6.74
N TYR A 191 2.06 8.03 -7.67
CA TYR A 191 1.85 8.19 -9.10
C TYR A 191 2.04 6.85 -9.77
N ASN A 192 0.93 6.22 -10.15
CA ASN A 192 0.89 4.89 -10.72
C ASN A 192 0.52 4.94 -12.19
N ARG A 193 0.83 3.87 -12.93
CA ARG A 193 0.52 3.72 -14.35
C ARG A 193 1.14 4.83 -15.21
N TYR A 194 2.35 5.25 -14.86
CA TYR A 194 3.13 6.15 -15.68
C TYR A 194 3.28 5.59 -17.10
N LEU A 195 3.10 6.41 -18.12
CA LEU A 195 3.07 6.07 -19.55
C LEU A 195 1.87 5.17 -19.99
N SER A 196 0.90 4.93 -19.14
CA SER A 196 -0.35 4.27 -19.57
C SER A 196 -1.39 5.30 -20.04
N LYS A 197 -2.43 4.81 -20.72
CA LYS A 197 -3.56 5.62 -21.16
C LYS A 197 -4.33 6.26 -19.98
N TYR A 198 -4.22 5.68 -18.79
CA TYR A 198 -4.93 6.11 -17.59
C TYR A 198 -3.97 6.23 -16.40
N PRO A 199 -3.15 7.30 -16.34
CA PRO A 199 -2.30 7.55 -15.17
C PRO A 199 -3.14 7.82 -13.94
N GLU A 200 -2.63 7.44 -12.78
CA GLU A 200 -3.36 7.51 -11.53
C GLU A 200 -2.52 8.21 -10.46
N MET A 201 -3.08 9.25 -9.87
CA MET A 201 -2.50 9.94 -8.74
C MET A 201 -3.35 9.72 -7.51
N SER A 202 -2.72 9.47 -6.38
CA SER A 202 -3.39 9.35 -5.09
C SER A 202 -2.50 9.84 -3.96
N TYR A 203 -3.11 10.18 -2.83
CA TYR A 203 -2.37 10.48 -1.62
C TYR A 203 -2.94 9.74 -0.41
N ILE A 204 -2.09 9.52 0.58
CA ILE A 204 -2.47 8.98 1.88
C ILE A 204 -1.84 9.87 2.95
N LEU A 205 -2.65 10.29 3.90
CA LEU A 205 -2.22 11.04 5.07
C LEU A 205 -2.57 10.21 6.30
N THR A 206 -1.59 9.86 7.11
CA THR A 206 -1.79 9.05 8.32
C THR A 206 -1.18 9.76 9.52
N LEU A 207 -1.99 10.01 10.53
CA LEU A 207 -1.56 10.51 11.83
C LEU A 207 -1.70 9.40 12.86
N THR A 208 -0.59 9.00 13.46
CA THR A 208 -0.54 7.96 14.49
C THR A 208 -0.15 8.57 15.82
N HIS A 209 -0.82 8.17 16.89
CA HIS A 209 -0.47 8.50 18.26
C HIS A 209 -0.24 7.23 19.09
N THR A 210 0.94 7.11 19.68
CA THR A 210 1.30 6.02 20.57
C THR A 210 0.90 6.41 22.00
N ILE A 211 -0.07 5.70 22.56
CA ILE A 211 -0.57 5.93 23.92
C ILE A 211 0.38 5.28 24.94
N ASN A 212 0.80 4.05 24.68
CA ASN A 212 1.76 3.31 25.49
C ASN A 212 2.43 2.20 24.65
N SER A 213 3.24 1.34 25.26
CA SER A 213 3.94 0.24 24.58
C SER A 213 3.02 -0.82 23.92
N TYR A 214 1.73 -0.85 24.28
CA TYR A 214 0.76 -1.85 23.79
C TYR A 214 -0.29 -1.25 22.86
N TRP A 215 -0.57 0.08 22.97
CA TRP A 215 -1.68 0.72 22.30
C TRP A 215 -1.22 1.92 21.49
N SER A 216 -1.60 1.94 20.24
CA SER A 216 -1.52 3.11 19.37
C SER A 216 -2.84 3.27 18.60
N VAL A 217 -3.20 4.51 18.32
CA VAL A 217 -4.36 4.88 17.52
C VAL A 217 -3.89 5.65 16.29
N TYR A 218 -4.59 5.49 15.18
CA TYR A 218 -4.29 6.27 13.98
C TYR A 218 -5.56 6.74 13.27
N VAL A 219 -5.43 7.84 12.56
CA VAL A 219 -6.42 8.38 11.63
C VAL A 219 -5.78 8.45 10.26
N GLU A 220 -6.51 8.01 9.25
CA GLU A 220 -6.01 7.96 7.88
C GLU A 220 -7.02 8.58 6.93
N ASN A 221 -6.53 9.43 6.02
CA ASN A 221 -7.28 10.03 4.93
C ASN A 221 -6.64 9.65 3.60
N GLN A 222 -7.47 9.37 2.61
CA GLN A 222 -7.03 8.95 1.27
C GLN A 222 -7.91 9.58 0.21
N ALA A 223 -7.30 9.95 -0.92
CA ALA A 223 -7.97 10.38 -2.13
C ALA A 223 -7.14 10.07 -3.38
#